data_8ec80f4132bea1ce41ac8da3db2e367b
#
_entry.id   8ec80f4132bea1ce41ac8da3db2e367b
#
_cell.length_a   1.000
_cell.length_b   1.000
_cell.length_c   1.000
_cell.angle_alpha   90.00
_cell.angle_beta   90.00
_cell.angle_gamma   90.00
#
_symmetry.space_group_name_H-M   'P 1'
#
loop_
_entity.id
_entity.type
_entity.pdbx_description
1 polymer ?
#
loop_
_entity_poly.entity_id
_entity_poly.type
_entity_poly.pdbx_seq_one_letter_code
_entity_poly.pdbx_strand_id
1 'polypeptide(L)'
;MNIFYFFKELDTPMYQWQRTNLIDELIRNGHKVKTFNPLDYQSIEEANAITVPSIKKWGKCDLFLTCDDQDTIFKETVEEINKMGIPTCLICWDNLELPFKQKKIAPAFDIVWITSVETQYLFEQWGCKNIIFQTYAANPYTYTAENIDKQLHSVGFIGSPYGSRTNKIERLIRKRSKLFHLFQFPV
;
A
#
# COMPACT_ATOMS: atom_id res chain seq x y z
N MET A 1 1.11 -9.90 -17.07
CA MET A 1 0.02 -8.91 -17.22
C MET A 1 0.61 -7.53 -17.45
N ASN A 2 -0.19 -6.63 -18.07
CA ASN A 2 0.10 -5.20 -18.12
C ASN A 2 -0.71 -4.52 -17.02
N ILE A 3 -0.03 -3.97 -16.02
CA ILE A 3 -0.65 -3.39 -14.82
C ILE A 3 -0.48 -1.89 -14.87
N PHE A 4 -1.59 -1.15 -14.84
CA PHE A 4 -1.56 0.30 -14.69
C PHE A 4 -1.70 0.61 -13.20
N TYR A 5 -0.64 1.15 -12.60
CA TYR A 5 -0.59 1.44 -11.19
C TYR A 5 -0.70 2.93 -10.94
N PHE A 6 -1.87 3.36 -10.52
CA PHE A 6 -2.13 4.71 -10.02
C PHE A 6 -1.55 4.80 -8.61
N PHE A 7 -0.53 5.64 -8.43
CA PHE A 7 0.28 5.64 -7.22
C PHE A 7 0.77 7.05 -6.91
N LYS A 8 0.24 7.64 -5.85
CA LYS A 8 0.70 8.93 -5.31
C LYS A 8 2.08 8.74 -4.72
N GLU A 9 3.10 9.01 -5.51
CA GLU A 9 4.50 8.79 -5.13
C GLU A 9 5.09 10.04 -4.50
N LEU A 10 5.38 9.98 -3.20
CA LEU A 10 6.12 10.99 -2.46
C LEU A 10 7.55 10.50 -2.22
N ASP A 11 8.52 11.43 -2.13
CA ASP A 11 9.91 11.09 -1.79
C ASP A 11 10.05 10.85 -0.29
N THR A 12 9.53 9.72 0.15
CA THR A 12 9.62 9.27 1.55
C THR A 12 9.94 7.77 1.62
N PRO A 13 10.55 7.29 2.72
CA PRO A 13 10.86 5.87 2.89
C PRO A 13 9.66 4.93 2.71
N MET A 14 8.44 5.38 3.06
CA MET A 14 7.22 4.60 2.90
C MET A 14 6.90 4.34 1.42
N TYR A 15 7.06 5.35 0.56
CA TYR A 15 6.79 5.20 -0.87
C TYR A 15 7.91 4.46 -1.59
N GLN A 16 9.16 4.64 -1.16
CA GLN A 16 10.29 3.82 -1.62
C GLN A 16 10.07 2.34 -1.26
N TRP A 17 9.55 2.06 -0.06
CA TRP A 17 9.16 0.72 0.35
C TRP A 17 8.12 0.09 -0.59
N GLN A 18 7.08 0.84 -0.95
CA GLN A 18 6.06 0.36 -1.90
C GLN A 18 6.64 0.11 -3.29
N ARG A 19 7.51 0.99 -3.77
CA ARG A 19 8.20 0.79 -5.04
C ARG A 19 8.98 -0.53 -5.02
N THR A 20 9.85 -0.71 -4.04
CA THR A 20 10.72 -1.89 -3.93
C THR A 20 9.92 -3.18 -3.70
N ASN A 21 8.91 -3.16 -2.81
CA ASN A 21 8.24 -4.40 -2.39
C ASN A 21 6.98 -4.72 -3.20
N LEU A 22 6.47 -3.81 -4.01
CA LEU A 22 5.31 -4.07 -4.86
C LEU A 22 5.67 -3.90 -6.34
N ILE A 23 6.10 -2.72 -6.77
CA ILE A 23 6.32 -2.43 -8.20
C ILE A 23 7.46 -3.29 -8.75
N ASP A 24 8.62 -3.27 -8.09
CA ASP A 24 9.79 -4.01 -8.56
C ASP A 24 9.55 -5.53 -8.51
N GLU A 25 8.79 -6.00 -7.52
CA GLU A 25 8.43 -7.42 -7.43
C GLU A 25 7.41 -7.83 -8.50
N LEU A 26 6.45 -6.99 -8.85
CA LEU A 26 5.57 -7.24 -9.98
C LEU A 26 6.39 -7.34 -11.30
N ILE A 27 7.35 -6.43 -11.49
CA ILE A 27 8.24 -6.46 -12.66
C ILE A 27 9.11 -7.72 -12.66
N ARG A 28 9.69 -8.09 -11.52
CA ARG A 28 10.51 -9.30 -11.36
C ARG A 28 9.72 -10.57 -11.67
N ASN A 29 8.44 -10.57 -11.36
CA ASN A 29 7.52 -11.67 -11.68
C ASN A 29 6.98 -11.63 -13.12
N GLY A 30 7.58 -10.84 -14.00
CA GLY A 30 7.30 -10.82 -15.43
C GLY A 30 6.08 -9.97 -15.83
N HIS A 31 5.60 -9.08 -14.96
CA HIS A 31 4.55 -8.14 -15.29
C HIS A 31 5.14 -6.84 -15.87
N LYS A 32 4.40 -6.19 -16.77
CA LYS A 32 4.70 -4.83 -17.23
C LYS A 32 3.91 -3.87 -16.35
N VAL A 33 4.60 -2.99 -15.63
CA VAL A 33 3.96 -2.01 -14.76
C VAL A 33 4.17 -0.61 -15.35
N LYS A 34 3.06 0.09 -15.54
CA LYS A 34 3.03 1.52 -15.87
C LYS A 34 2.58 2.27 -14.62
N THR A 35 3.49 2.98 -13.98
CA THR A 35 3.16 3.88 -12.88
C THR A 35 2.56 5.18 -13.42
N PHE A 36 1.59 5.71 -12.69
CA PHE A 36 0.95 6.99 -12.93
C PHE A 36 0.90 7.74 -11.60
N ASN A 37 1.68 8.82 -11.49
CA ASN A 37 1.72 9.62 -10.29
C ASN A 37 0.75 10.80 -10.41
N PRO A 38 -0.33 10.88 -9.60
CA PRO A 38 -1.25 12.00 -9.65
C PRO A 38 -0.61 13.35 -9.27
N LEU A 39 0.53 13.35 -8.60
CA LEU A 39 1.25 14.57 -8.23
C LEU A 39 2.03 15.20 -9.40
N ASP A 40 2.14 14.53 -10.54
CA ASP A 40 2.75 15.08 -11.75
C ASP A 40 1.82 16.08 -12.49
N TYR A 41 0.60 16.27 -11.98
CA TYR A 41 -0.44 17.13 -12.54
C TYR A 41 -0.71 18.34 -11.65
N GLN A 42 -1.38 19.36 -12.20
CA GLN A 42 -1.66 20.61 -11.46
C GLN A 42 -2.64 20.40 -10.29
N SER A 43 -3.53 19.42 -10.42
CA SER A 43 -4.48 19.06 -9.37
C SER A 43 -4.85 17.57 -9.43
N ILE A 44 -5.44 17.08 -8.36
CA ILE A 44 -5.99 15.71 -8.28
C ILE A 44 -7.16 15.53 -9.27
N GLU A 45 -7.95 16.56 -9.50
CA GLU A 45 -9.05 16.56 -10.50
C GLU A 45 -8.50 16.35 -11.92
N GLU A 46 -7.46 17.09 -12.28
CA GLU A 46 -6.77 16.93 -13.57
C GLU A 46 -6.18 15.52 -13.70
N ALA A 47 -5.48 15.03 -12.67
CA ALA A 47 -4.91 13.68 -12.68
C ALA A 47 -6.00 12.62 -12.91
N ASN A 48 -7.14 12.73 -12.22
CA ASN A 48 -8.26 11.82 -12.43
C ASN A 48 -8.83 11.91 -13.85
N ALA A 49 -9.01 13.12 -14.40
CA ALA A 49 -9.50 13.31 -15.76
C ALA A 49 -8.56 12.72 -16.83
N ILE A 50 -7.25 12.74 -16.57
CA ILE A 50 -6.23 12.22 -17.49
C ILE A 50 -5.97 10.71 -17.33
N THR A 51 -6.40 10.09 -16.24
CA THR A 51 -6.14 8.67 -15.95
C THR A 51 -6.66 7.75 -17.06
N VAL A 52 -7.93 7.85 -17.42
CA VAL A 52 -8.53 7.00 -18.48
C VAL A 52 -7.89 7.25 -19.86
N PRO A 53 -7.69 8.50 -20.31
CA PRO A 53 -6.88 8.79 -21.50
C PRO A 53 -5.49 8.17 -21.47
N SER A 54 -4.81 8.20 -20.32
CA SER A 54 -3.47 7.64 -20.17
C SER A 54 -3.46 6.11 -20.29
N ILE A 55 -4.45 5.43 -19.74
CA ILE A 55 -4.63 3.98 -19.91
C ILE A 55 -4.84 3.65 -21.40
N LYS A 56 -5.73 4.37 -22.08
CA LYS A 56 -6.00 4.17 -23.52
C LYS A 56 -4.75 4.40 -24.38
N LYS A 57 -3.98 5.45 -24.07
CA LYS A 57 -2.72 5.76 -24.75
C LYS A 57 -1.65 4.69 -24.53
N TRP A 58 -1.61 4.10 -23.34
CA TRP A 58 -0.67 3.02 -23.03
C TRP A 58 -1.02 1.73 -23.78
N GLY A 59 -2.28 1.51 -24.09
CA GLY A 59 -2.78 0.39 -24.88
C GLY A 59 -3.35 -0.73 -24.01
N LYS A 60 -2.84 -1.95 -24.15
CA LYS A 60 -3.39 -3.08 -23.39
C LYS A 60 -3.12 -2.91 -21.88
N CYS A 61 -4.20 -2.87 -21.09
CA CYS A 61 -4.19 -2.89 -19.65
C CYS A 61 -4.99 -4.12 -19.16
N ASP A 62 -4.34 -4.99 -18.41
CA ASP A 62 -4.96 -6.22 -17.88
C ASP A 62 -5.46 -6.03 -16.44
N LEU A 63 -4.95 -5.02 -15.73
CA LEU A 63 -5.33 -4.70 -14.35
C LEU A 63 -5.05 -3.22 -14.06
N PHE A 64 -6.02 -2.53 -13.49
CA PHE A 64 -5.82 -1.25 -12.81
C PHE A 64 -5.60 -1.50 -11.31
N LEU A 65 -4.53 -0.95 -10.76
CA LEU A 65 -4.14 -1.13 -9.38
C LEU A 65 -3.92 0.22 -8.71
N THR A 66 -4.35 0.37 -7.47
CA THR A 66 -4.03 1.53 -6.63
C THR A 66 -4.00 1.15 -5.15
N CYS A 67 -3.27 1.92 -4.37
CA CYS A 67 -3.32 1.90 -2.90
C CYS A 67 -3.74 3.26 -2.33
N ASP A 68 -4.13 4.19 -3.19
CA ASP A 68 -4.52 5.53 -2.79
C ASP A 68 -5.93 5.57 -2.19
N ASP A 69 -6.25 6.65 -1.54
CA ASP A 69 -7.52 6.85 -0.85
C ASP A 69 -8.50 7.73 -1.66
N GLN A 70 -9.68 7.91 -1.09
CA GLN A 70 -10.78 8.69 -1.68
C GLN A 70 -10.47 10.18 -1.90
N ASP A 71 -9.39 10.70 -1.31
CA ASP A 71 -8.97 12.08 -1.48
C ASP A 71 -8.02 12.21 -2.69
N THR A 72 -7.56 11.09 -3.24
CA THR A 72 -6.58 11.05 -4.34
C THR A 72 -7.17 10.43 -5.61
N ILE A 73 -7.92 9.33 -5.51
CA ILE A 73 -8.60 8.73 -6.67
C ILE A 73 -10.11 8.83 -6.51
N PHE A 74 -10.80 9.24 -7.58
CA PHE A 74 -12.25 9.43 -7.55
C PHE A 74 -12.99 8.16 -7.97
N LYS A 75 -14.13 7.95 -7.33
CA LYS A 75 -15.02 6.83 -7.63
C LYS A 75 -15.39 6.79 -9.11
N GLU A 76 -15.70 7.92 -9.69
CA GLU A 76 -16.10 8.11 -11.08
C GLU A 76 -15.01 7.63 -12.04
N THR A 77 -13.74 7.90 -11.72
CA THR A 77 -12.58 7.43 -12.49
C THR A 77 -12.51 5.90 -12.50
N VAL A 78 -12.71 5.27 -11.35
CA VAL A 78 -12.71 3.81 -11.21
C VAL A 78 -13.88 3.20 -12.00
N GLU A 79 -15.07 3.80 -11.90
CA GLU A 79 -16.26 3.34 -12.65
C GLU A 79 -16.07 3.45 -14.17
N GLU A 80 -15.36 4.47 -14.65
CA GLU A 80 -15.02 4.59 -16.08
C GLU A 80 -14.04 3.50 -16.53
N ILE A 81 -13.06 3.16 -15.70
CA ILE A 81 -12.12 2.07 -15.98
C ILE A 81 -12.85 0.73 -16.03
N ASN A 82 -13.78 0.48 -15.09
CA ASN A 82 -14.61 -0.73 -15.08
C ASN A 82 -15.47 -0.84 -16.35
N LYS A 83 -16.03 0.27 -16.87
CA LYS A 83 -16.77 0.29 -18.15
C LYS A 83 -15.91 -0.08 -19.36
N MET A 84 -14.58 0.06 -19.26
CA MET A 84 -13.67 -0.43 -20.29
C MET A 84 -13.41 -1.94 -20.22
N GLY A 85 -13.96 -2.63 -19.22
CA GLY A 85 -13.74 -4.07 -18.98
C GLY A 85 -12.36 -4.37 -18.37
N ILE A 86 -11.73 -3.38 -17.74
CA ILE A 86 -10.43 -3.55 -17.06
C ILE A 86 -10.71 -3.87 -15.60
N PRO A 87 -10.29 -5.03 -15.08
CA PRO A 87 -10.39 -5.34 -13.66
C PRO A 87 -9.68 -4.29 -12.79
N THR A 88 -10.30 -3.92 -11.69
CA THR A 88 -9.77 -2.91 -10.76
C THR A 88 -9.49 -3.51 -9.39
N CYS A 89 -8.34 -3.17 -8.80
CA CYS A 89 -7.95 -3.63 -7.48
C CYS A 89 -7.50 -2.45 -6.60
N LEU A 90 -8.12 -2.32 -5.43
CA LEU A 90 -7.73 -1.40 -4.38
C LEU A 90 -6.94 -2.15 -3.30
N ILE A 91 -5.72 -1.72 -3.02
CA ILE A 91 -4.93 -2.23 -1.89
C ILE A 91 -5.14 -1.29 -0.69
N CYS A 92 -5.63 -1.83 0.40
CA CYS A 92 -5.85 -1.07 1.63
C CYS A 92 -4.74 -1.42 2.64
N TRP A 93 -3.61 -0.68 2.56
CA TRP A 93 -2.62 -0.70 3.63
C TRP A 93 -3.25 -0.15 4.91
N ASP A 94 -2.83 -0.51 6.07
CA ASP A 94 -3.29 0.05 7.35
C ASP A 94 -4.83 0.16 7.50
N ASN A 95 -5.58 -0.74 6.86
CA ASN A 95 -7.05 -0.73 6.89
C ASN A 95 -7.63 -0.89 8.32
N LEU A 96 -6.84 -1.36 9.28
CA LEU A 96 -7.22 -1.43 10.68
C LEU A 96 -7.28 -0.03 11.35
N GLU A 97 -6.37 0.86 10.96
CA GLU A 97 -6.27 2.20 11.57
C GLU A 97 -7.09 3.25 10.82
N LEU A 98 -7.13 3.17 9.49
CA LEU A 98 -7.74 4.19 8.62
C LEU A 98 -8.73 3.61 7.59
N PRO A 99 -9.66 2.71 7.97
CA PRO A 99 -10.54 2.07 6.98
C PRO A 99 -11.44 3.08 6.27
N PHE A 100 -11.84 4.15 6.95
CA PHE A 100 -12.78 5.15 6.41
C PHE A 100 -12.23 5.98 5.27
N LYS A 101 -10.90 6.00 5.06
CA LYS A 101 -10.26 6.65 3.92
C LYS A 101 -10.62 5.99 2.58
N GLN A 102 -11.01 4.72 2.59
CA GLN A 102 -11.41 3.98 1.40
C GLN A 102 -12.95 3.87 1.26
N LYS A 103 -13.72 4.27 2.27
CA LYS A 103 -15.18 4.03 2.33
C LYS A 103 -15.93 4.44 1.07
N LYS A 104 -15.61 5.61 0.51
CA LYS A 104 -16.33 6.14 -0.66
C LYS A 104 -15.97 5.44 -1.96
N ILE A 105 -14.75 4.95 -2.08
CA ILE A 105 -14.23 4.40 -3.34
C ILE A 105 -14.20 2.88 -3.38
N ALA A 106 -13.96 2.20 -2.25
CA ALA A 106 -13.80 0.75 -2.21
C ALA A 106 -14.93 -0.03 -2.91
N PRO A 107 -16.23 0.35 -2.78
CA PRO A 107 -17.31 -0.36 -3.45
C PRO A 107 -17.27 -0.27 -4.99
N ALA A 108 -16.53 0.65 -5.56
CA ALA A 108 -16.38 0.79 -7.01
C ALA A 108 -15.34 -0.18 -7.60
N PHE A 109 -14.48 -0.77 -6.77
CA PHE A 109 -13.47 -1.70 -7.22
C PHE A 109 -14.01 -3.13 -7.35
N ASP A 110 -13.53 -3.86 -8.35
CA ASP A 110 -13.85 -5.28 -8.50
C ASP A 110 -13.23 -6.13 -7.39
N ILE A 111 -12.02 -5.75 -6.93
CA ILE A 111 -11.27 -6.44 -5.88
C ILE A 111 -10.80 -5.42 -4.84
N VAL A 112 -11.00 -5.73 -3.57
CA VAL A 112 -10.45 -4.98 -2.45
C VAL A 112 -9.51 -5.89 -1.67
N TRP A 113 -8.23 -5.53 -1.65
CA TRP A 113 -7.21 -6.25 -0.90
C TRP A 113 -6.98 -5.57 0.44
N ILE A 114 -7.26 -6.27 1.53
CA ILE A 114 -7.07 -5.80 2.89
C ILE A 114 -5.89 -6.51 3.56
N THR A 115 -5.20 -5.81 4.44
CA THR A 115 -4.04 -6.34 5.19
C THR A 115 -4.37 -6.77 6.62
N SER A 116 -5.57 -6.42 7.11
CA SER A 116 -6.09 -6.80 8.42
C SER A 116 -7.53 -7.29 8.30
N VAL A 117 -7.77 -8.52 8.75
CA VAL A 117 -9.08 -9.18 8.62
C VAL A 117 -10.15 -8.56 9.55
N GLU A 118 -9.72 -7.89 10.61
CA GLU A 118 -10.60 -7.34 11.65
C GLU A 118 -11.57 -6.28 11.11
N THR A 119 -11.25 -5.66 9.98
CA THR A 119 -12.11 -4.64 9.36
C THR A 119 -12.87 -5.16 8.14
N GLN A 120 -12.74 -6.42 7.78
CA GLN A 120 -13.40 -7.00 6.61
C GLN A 120 -14.90 -6.71 6.59
N TYR A 121 -15.56 -6.86 7.74
CA TYR A 121 -16.99 -6.62 7.89
C TYR A 121 -17.42 -5.18 7.51
N LEU A 122 -16.54 -4.20 7.69
CA LEU A 122 -16.82 -2.81 7.27
C LEU A 122 -16.86 -2.71 5.75
N PHE A 123 -15.92 -3.32 5.06
CA PHE A 123 -15.89 -3.33 3.60
C PHE A 123 -17.09 -4.08 3.02
N GLU A 124 -17.52 -5.17 3.65
CA GLU A 124 -18.74 -5.90 3.30
C GLU A 124 -19.99 -5.00 3.47
N GLN A 125 -20.09 -4.30 4.60
CA GLN A 125 -21.18 -3.33 4.86
C GLN A 125 -21.19 -2.17 3.87
N TRP A 126 -20.03 -1.75 3.34
CA TRP A 126 -19.95 -0.72 2.31
C TRP A 126 -20.31 -1.23 0.91
N GLY A 127 -20.50 -2.53 0.76
CA GLY A 127 -20.92 -3.16 -0.50
C GLY A 127 -19.79 -3.68 -1.38
N CYS A 128 -18.58 -3.84 -0.82
CA CYS A 128 -17.49 -4.51 -1.53
C CYS A 128 -17.81 -5.99 -1.73
N LYS A 129 -17.67 -6.49 -2.97
CA LYS A 129 -18.10 -7.84 -3.34
C LYS A 129 -16.98 -8.88 -3.22
N ASN A 130 -15.78 -8.52 -3.64
CA ASN A 130 -14.63 -9.41 -3.66
C ASN A 130 -13.54 -8.83 -2.77
N ILE A 131 -13.49 -9.30 -1.54
CA ILE A 131 -12.48 -8.90 -0.56
C ILE A 131 -11.47 -10.01 -0.44
N ILE A 132 -10.20 -9.71 -0.63
CA ILE A 132 -9.10 -10.62 -0.39
C ILE A 132 -8.29 -10.16 0.81
N PHE A 133 -7.96 -11.10 1.67
CA PHE A 133 -7.08 -10.86 2.82
C PHE A 133 -5.69 -11.41 2.52
N GLN A 134 -4.71 -10.53 2.55
CA GLN A 134 -3.30 -10.90 2.44
C GLN A 134 -2.48 -9.94 3.31
N THR A 135 -1.76 -10.47 4.26
CA THR A 135 -0.88 -9.70 5.13
C THR A 135 0.38 -9.24 4.43
N TYR A 136 1.14 -8.37 5.10
CA TYR A 136 2.49 -8.04 4.69
C TYR A 136 3.39 -9.28 4.69
N ALA A 137 4.35 -9.29 3.76
CA ALA A 137 5.38 -10.32 3.68
C ALA A 137 6.76 -9.66 3.56
N ALA A 138 7.78 -10.34 4.03
CA ALA A 138 9.16 -9.91 3.84
C ALA A 138 9.60 -10.18 2.40
N ASN A 139 10.22 -9.19 1.78
CA ASN A 139 10.85 -9.36 0.48
C ASN A 139 12.18 -10.13 0.66
N PRO A 140 12.31 -11.39 0.15
CA PRO A 140 13.50 -12.21 0.38
C PRO A 140 14.76 -11.67 -0.30
N TYR A 141 14.62 -10.75 -1.25
CA TYR A 141 15.75 -10.11 -1.94
C TYR A 141 16.27 -8.89 -1.18
N THR A 142 15.46 -8.32 -0.31
CA THR A 142 15.81 -7.16 0.53
C THR A 142 16.18 -7.58 1.94
N TYR A 143 15.45 -8.55 2.49
CA TYR A 143 15.64 -9.03 3.85
C TYR A 143 16.31 -10.39 3.81
N THR A 144 17.64 -10.40 3.74
CA THR A 144 18.45 -11.61 3.73
C THR A 144 19.01 -11.88 5.12
N ALA A 145 19.14 -13.15 5.47
CA ALA A 145 19.75 -13.60 6.73
C ALA A 145 21.21 -14.07 6.51
N GLU A 146 21.90 -13.51 5.53
CA GLU A 146 23.27 -13.91 5.21
C GLU A 146 24.25 -13.46 6.31
N ASN A 147 25.04 -14.40 6.81
CA ASN A 147 26.22 -14.16 7.67
C ASN A 147 25.94 -13.43 8.99
N ILE A 148 24.94 -13.84 9.75
CA ILE A 148 24.79 -13.39 11.13
C ILE A 148 25.69 -14.22 12.03
N ASP A 149 27.00 -13.92 12.04
CA ASP A 149 27.97 -14.60 12.91
C ASP A 149 27.79 -14.29 14.40
N LYS A 150 27.11 -13.19 14.72
CA LYS A 150 26.79 -12.80 16.10
C LYS A 150 25.43 -12.11 16.19
N GLN A 151 24.56 -12.63 17.03
CA GLN A 151 23.42 -11.86 17.50
C GLN A 151 23.92 -10.75 18.44
N LEU A 152 23.81 -9.50 17.97
CA LEU A 152 24.20 -8.33 18.78
C LEU A 152 23.20 -8.06 19.91
N HIS A 153 21.92 -8.41 19.69
CA HIS A 153 20.83 -8.13 20.60
C HIS A 153 19.84 -9.30 20.68
N SER A 154 19.39 -9.64 21.87
CA SER A 154 18.36 -10.68 22.08
C SER A 154 16.95 -10.21 21.68
N VAL A 155 16.71 -8.91 21.78
CA VAL A 155 15.43 -8.29 21.41
C VAL A 155 15.70 -6.95 20.75
N GLY A 156 15.06 -6.71 19.60
CA GLY A 156 15.11 -5.44 18.88
C GLY A 156 13.69 -4.91 18.60
N PHE A 157 13.57 -3.60 18.50
CA PHE A 157 12.38 -2.95 18.00
C PHE A 157 12.75 -1.92 16.95
N ILE A 158 12.09 -2.00 15.80
CA ILE A 158 12.18 -1.03 14.71
C ILE A 158 10.78 -0.53 14.42
N GLY A 159 10.56 0.78 14.49
CA GLY A 159 9.26 1.38 14.20
C GLY A 159 9.09 2.79 14.76
N SER A 160 8.01 3.46 14.35
CA SER A 160 7.69 4.81 14.80
C SER A 160 7.06 4.82 16.19
N PRO A 161 7.40 5.80 17.04
CA PRO A 161 6.85 5.95 18.38
C PRO A 161 5.51 6.69 18.33
N TYR A 162 4.40 5.96 18.16
CA TYR A 162 3.06 6.56 18.18
C TYR A 162 2.10 5.83 19.13
N GLY A 163 1.09 6.55 19.61
CA GLY A 163 0.04 6.02 20.48
C GLY A 163 0.60 5.40 21.77
N SER A 164 0.05 4.28 22.17
CA SER A 164 0.48 3.55 23.39
C SER A 164 1.81 2.82 23.23
N ARG A 165 2.36 2.74 22.01
CA ARG A 165 3.60 2.03 21.69
C ARG A 165 4.78 2.62 22.43
N THR A 166 4.91 3.96 22.46
CA THR A 166 5.99 4.68 23.16
C THR A 166 6.07 4.25 24.61
N ASN A 167 4.96 4.33 25.34
CA ASN A 167 4.93 3.95 26.75
C ASN A 167 5.28 2.48 27.00
N LYS A 168 4.85 1.57 26.09
CA LYS A 168 5.17 0.15 26.19
C LYS A 168 6.66 -0.11 25.98
N ILE A 169 7.26 0.54 24.98
CA ILE A 169 8.70 0.42 24.67
C ILE A 169 9.54 0.98 25.81
N GLU A 170 9.21 2.17 26.31
CA GLU A 170 9.93 2.77 27.45
C GLU A 170 9.88 1.87 28.70
N ARG A 171 8.73 1.26 29.00
CA ARG A 171 8.62 0.31 30.09
C ARG A 171 9.50 -0.92 29.92
N LEU A 172 9.63 -1.41 28.69
CA LEU A 172 10.51 -2.53 28.36
C LEU A 172 11.98 -2.15 28.51
N ILE A 173 12.38 -0.98 28.00
CA ILE A 173 13.73 -0.46 28.13
C ILE A 173 14.13 -0.28 29.61
N ARG A 174 13.27 0.34 30.43
CA ARG A 174 13.52 0.53 31.86
C ARG A 174 13.68 -0.78 32.62
N LYS A 175 12.93 -1.82 32.25
CA LYS A 175 12.99 -3.14 32.88
C LYS A 175 14.19 -3.99 32.45
N ARG A 176 14.74 -3.75 31.24
CA ARG A 176 15.77 -4.58 30.62
C ARG A 176 16.78 -3.78 29.80
N SER A 177 17.34 -2.73 30.39
CA SER A 177 18.23 -1.76 29.71
C SER A 177 19.45 -2.37 29.00
N LYS A 178 19.89 -3.57 29.34
CA LYS A 178 20.99 -4.25 28.70
C LYS A 178 20.61 -5.06 27.44
N LEU A 179 19.31 -5.15 27.09
CA LEU A 179 18.80 -6.06 26.04
C LEU A 179 18.13 -5.32 24.87
N PHE A 180 18.00 -3.99 24.92
CA PHE A 180 17.27 -3.24 23.93
C PHE A 180 18.18 -2.30 23.12
N HIS A 181 18.05 -2.37 21.79
CA HIS A 181 18.45 -1.30 20.89
C HIS A 181 17.21 -0.71 20.23
N LEU A 182 17.05 0.59 20.32
CA LEU A 182 15.97 1.33 19.66
C LEU A 182 16.51 1.92 18.36
N PHE A 183 16.02 1.46 17.24
CA PHE A 183 16.24 2.11 15.94
C PHE A 183 15.04 2.99 15.67
N GLN A 184 15.24 4.30 15.68
CA GLN A 184 14.24 5.29 15.33
C GLN A 184 14.52 5.76 13.91
N PHE A 185 13.57 5.56 12.99
CA PHE A 185 13.64 6.25 11.72
C PHE A 185 13.29 7.72 11.95
N PRO A 186 14.05 8.67 11.39
CA PRO A 186 13.63 10.06 11.38
C PRO A 186 12.28 10.17 10.68
N VAL A 187 11.38 10.93 11.30
CA VAL A 187 10.05 11.27 10.78
C VAL A 187 10.20 12.31 9.70
#